data_27c73836702b07b97710566265cb2197
#
_entry.id   27c73836702b07b97710566265cb2197
#
_cell.length_a   1.000
_cell.length_b   1.000
_cell.length_c   1.000
_cell.angle_alpha   90.00
_cell.angle_beta   90.00
_cell.angle_gamma   90.00
#
_symmetry.space_group_name_H-M   'P 1'
#
loop_
_entity.id
_entity.type
_entity.pdbx_description
1 polymer ?
#
loop_
_entity_poly.entity_id
_entity_poly.type
_entity_poly.pdbx_seq_one_letter_code
_entity_poly.pdbx_strand_id
1 'polypeptide(L)'
;IFRAYYGLPPMNRADGTPINAVFGFTNMLVKLIEDYSDDKMIVIFDAARENFRNEIYPEYKANRGEAPEDLIPQFPLIRECVKSFNIPQLEIEGFEADDLIATYVRLAEKDKIETIIVSSDKDLMQLVSDNVTMLDPMKNKKIETKDVEEKFGVHPDKVIFIQALTGDKVDNIPGAPGIGPKTASQLICLLYTSDAADEWIG
;
A
#
# COMPACT_ATOMS: atom_id res chain seq x y z
N ILE A 1 7.04 3.38 -7.38
CA ILE A 1 8.33 3.50 -8.07
C ILE A 1 8.52 2.31 -9.02
N PHE A 2 8.55 1.06 -8.55
CA PHE A 2 8.77 -0.14 -9.37
C PHE A 2 7.83 -0.24 -10.58
N ARG A 3 6.54 0.10 -10.41
CA ARG A 3 5.57 0.10 -11.52
C ARG A 3 5.90 1.14 -12.59
N ALA A 4 6.40 2.30 -12.21
CA ALA A 4 6.86 3.32 -13.15
C ALA A 4 8.11 2.84 -13.90
N TYR A 5 9.02 2.16 -13.20
CA TYR A 5 10.22 1.58 -13.78
C TYR A 5 9.91 0.51 -14.84
N TYR A 6 9.06 -0.47 -14.50
CA TYR A 6 8.72 -1.56 -15.43
C TYR A 6 7.67 -1.17 -16.49
N GLY A 7 6.92 -0.11 -16.25
CA GLY A 7 5.87 0.35 -17.16
C GLY A 7 6.36 1.23 -18.32
N LEU A 8 7.62 1.66 -18.27
CA LEU A 8 8.23 2.52 -19.28
C LEU A 8 9.48 1.88 -19.89
N PRO A 9 9.78 2.15 -21.17
CA PRO A 9 11.02 1.72 -21.77
C PRO A 9 12.21 2.37 -21.06
N PRO A 10 13.42 1.77 -21.15
CA PRO A 10 14.63 2.38 -20.63
C PRO A 10 14.83 3.80 -21.20
N MET A 11 15.07 4.75 -20.30
CA MET A 11 15.31 6.15 -20.63
C MET A 11 16.52 6.63 -19.84
N ASN A 12 17.43 7.33 -20.52
CA ASN A 12 18.63 7.86 -19.91
C ASN A 12 18.76 9.37 -20.18
N ARG A 13 19.39 10.08 -19.23
CA ARG A 13 19.89 11.44 -19.45
C ARG A 13 21.07 11.42 -20.41
N ALA A 14 21.51 12.59 -20.84
CA ALA A 14 22.68 12.74 -21.73
C ALA A 14 23.99 12.23 -21.10
N ASP A 15 24.07 12.21 -19.77
CA ASP A 15 25.19 11.67 -18.98
C ASP A 15 25.12 10.15 -18.76
N GLY A 16 24.09 9.49 -19.30
CA GLY A 16 23.87 8.04 -19.16
C GLY A 16 23.06 7.63 -17.93
N THR A 17 22.70 8.56 -17.04
CA THR A 17 21.90 8.25 -15.84
C THR A 17 20.50 7.74 -16.22
N PRO A 18 20.06 6.56 -15.74
CA PRO A 18 18.73 6.05 -16.00
C PRO A 18 17.66 6.89 -15.28
N ILE A 19 16.56 7.19 -15.96
CA ILE A 19 15.52 8.10 -15.47
C ILE A 19 14.08 7.65 -15.76
N ASN A 20 13.85 6.46 -16.30
CA ASN A 20 12.49 6.02 -16.64
C ASN A 20 11.55 5.98 -15.42
N ALA A 21 12.02 5.50 -14.27
CA ALA A 21 11.22 5.51 -13.04
C ALA A 21 10.97 6.93 -12.52
N VAL A 22 12.00 7.81 -12.58
CA VAL A 22 11.86 9.24 -12.22
C VAL A 22 10.81 9.89 -13.09
N PHE A 23 10.90 9.70 -14.41
CA PHE A 23 9.97 10.28 -15.37
C PHE A 23 8.52 9.80 -15.13
N GLY A 24 8.31 8.49 -15.00
CA GLY A 24 6.98 7.94 -14.76
C GLY A 24 6.38 8.37 -13.42
N PHE A 25 7.20 8.39 -12.36
CA PHE A 25 6.79 8.85 -11.04
C PHE A 25 6.44 10.35 -11.06
N THR A 26 7.27 11.18 -11.71
CA THR A 26 7.03 12.62 -11.79
C THR A 26 5.74 12.93 -12.55
N ASN A 27 5.48 12.27 -13.67
CA ASN A 27 4.24 12.47 -14.41
C ASN A 27 3.00 12.09 -13.59
N MET A 28 3.08 10.99 -12.85
CA MET A 28 2.01 10.61 -11.92
C MET A 28 1.81 11.67 -10.83
N LEU A 29 2.91 12.16 -10.25
CA LEU A 29 2.86 13.17 -9.18
C LEU A 29 2.27 14.49 -9.69
N VAL A 30 2.68 14.97 -10.87
CA VAL A 30 2.13 16.17 -11.50
C VAL A 30 0.62 16.03 -11.70
N LYS A 31 0.18 14.89 -12.23
CA LYS A 31 -1.24 14.63 -12.39
C LYS A 31 -2.00 14.66 -11.07
N LEU A 32 -1.44 14.06 -10.01
CA LEU A 32 -2.06 14.10 -8.68
C LEU A 32 -2.13 15.53 -8.12
N ILE A 33 -1.11 16.35 -8.32
CA ILE A 33 -1.11 17.76 -7.92
C ILE A 33 -2.20 18.53 -8.65
N GLU A 34 -2.39 18.27 -9.95
CA GLU A 34 -3.44 18.92 -10.76
C GLU A 34 -4.85 18.47 -10.34
N ASP A 35 -5.04 17.14 -10.17
CA ASP A 35 -6.34 16.55 -9.84
C ASP A 35 -6.79 16.87 -8.40
N TYR A 36 -5.84 17.13 -7.48
CA TYR A 36 -6.04 17.35 -6.04
C TYR A 36 -5.36 18.63 -5.56
N SER A 37 -5.48 19.73 -6.32
CA SER A 37 -4.77 20.98 -6.08
C SER A 37 -5.12 21.66 -4.74
N ASP A 38 -6.31 21.42 -4.22
CA ASP A 38 -6.80 21.98 -2.97
C ASP A 38 -6.51 21.10 -1.74
N ASP A 39 -5.99 19.90 -1.97
CA ASP A 39 -5.73 18.92 -0.93
C ASP A 39 -4.29 19.00 -0.40
N LYS A 40 -4.12 18.61 0.86
CA LYS A 40 -2.79 18.43 1.43
C LYS A 40 -2.24 17.05 1.06
N MET A 41 -1.05 17.03 0.53
CA MET A 41 -0.38 15.81 0.07
C MET A 41 0.87 15.54 0.90
N ILE A 42 1.12 14.27 1.19
CA ILE A 42 2.38 13.75 1.75
C ILE A 42 2.80 12.53 0.94
N VAL A 43 4.10 12.40 0.67
CA VAL A 43 4.66 11.21 0.03
C VAL A 43 5.43 10.41 1.07
N ILE A 44 5.11 9.12 1.16
CA ILE A 44 5.72 8.21 2.12
C ILE A 44 6.57 7.20 1.37
N PHE A 45 7.81 7.01 1.83
CA PHE A 45 8.77 6.08 1.26
C PHE A 45 9.16 4.99 2.27
N ASP A 46 9.58 3.84 1.76
CA ASP A 46 10.34 2.88 2.55
C ASP A 46 11.75 3.42 2.77
N ALA A 47 12.21 3.44 4.03
CA ALA A 47 13.55 3.89 4.39
C ALA A 47 14.61 2.84 4.04
N ALA A 48 14.31 1.57 4.31
CA ALA A 48 15.20 0.44 4.09
C ALA A 48 14.41 -0.81 3.71
N ARG A 49 15.16 -1.86 3.34
CA ARG A 49 14.58 -3.19 3.04
C ARG A 49 14.25 -3.95 4.31
N GLU A 50 15.10 -3.84 5.33
CA GLU A 50 14.95 -4.49 6.62
C GLU A 50 14.10 -3.64 7.57
N ASN A 51 13.22 -4.30 8.30
CA ASN A 51 12.31 -3.69 9.25
C ASN A 51 12.04 -4.64 10.43
N PHE A 52 11.30 -4.22 11.42
CA PHE A 52 11.01 -5.00 12.63
C PHE A 52 10.37 -6.38 12.34
N ARG A 53 9.71 -6.56 11.18
CA ARG A 53 9.12 -7.86 10.80
C ARG A 53 10.19 -8.93 10.55
N ASN A 54 11.37 -8.53 10.09
CA ASN A 54 12.49 -9.45 9.88
C ASN A 54 13.05 -9.97 11.21
N GLU A 55 12.93 -9.21 12.31
CA GLU A 55 13.29 -9.68 13.66
C GLU A 55 12.30 -10.74 14.14
N ILE A 56 11.00 -10.58 13.83
CA ILE A 56 9.94 -11.52 14.21
C ILE A 56 9.95 -12.76 13.30
N TYR A 57 10.11 -12.55 12.00
CA TYR A 57 10.07 -13.58 10.96
C TYR A 57 11.18 -13.33 9.93
N PRO A 58 12.36 -13.93 10.07
CA PRO A 58 13.51 -13.71 9.17
C PRO A 58 13.25 -14.02 7.69
N GLU A 59 12.31 -14.92 7.42
CA GLU A 59 11.89 -15.30 6.07
C GLU A 59 10.99 -14.23 5.40
N TYR A 60 10.57 -13.19 6.12
CA TYR A 60 9.72 -12.13 5.58
C TYR A 60 10.39 -11.45 4.39
N LYS A 61 9.71 -11.46 3.24
CA LYS A 61 10.21 -10.91 1.96
C LYS A 61 11.56 -11.48 1.48
N ALA A 62 12.02 -12.61 2.04
CA ALA A 62 13.29 -13.23 1.68
C ALA A 62 13.34 -13.69 0.20
N ASN A 63 12.19 -13.96 -0.40
CA ASN A 63 12.03 -14.32 -1.80
C ASN A 63 12.09 -13.12 -2.77
N ARG A 64 12.12 -11.87 -2.26
CA ARG A 64 12.24 -10.67 -3.10
C ARG A 64 13.69 -10.46 -3.52
N GLY A 65 13.92 -10.38 -4.83
CA GLY A 65 15.22 -10.01 -5.41
C GLY A 65 15.68 -8.60 -5.01
N GLU A 66 16.90 -8.28 -5.32
CA GLU A 66 17.42 -6.91 -5.21
C GLU A 66 16.76 -5.99 -6.25
N ALA A 67 16.79 -4.69 -5.97
CA ALA A 67 16.35 -3.72 -6.96
C ALA A 67 17.27 -3.76 -8.19
N PRO A 68 16.75 -3.59 -9.42
CA PRO A 68 17.58 -3.47 -10.61
C PRO A 68 18.67 -2.41 -10.46
N GLU A 69 19.87 -2.71 -10.93
CA GLU A 69 21.03 -1.81 -10.78
C GLU A 69 20.78 -0.40 -11.34
N ASP A 70 20.02 -0.30 -12.42
CA ASP A 70 19.66 0.96 -13.07
C ASP A 70 18.45 1.65 -12.38
N LEU A 71 17.73 0.99 -11.47
CA LEU A 71 16.73 1.62 -10.63
C LEU A 71 17.32 2.26 -9.37
N ILE A 72 18.40 1.70 -8.83
CA ILE A 72 19.02 2.18 -7.59
C ILE A 72 19.35 3.68 -7.64
N PRO A 73 20.04 4.21 -8.67
CA PRO A 73 20.35 5.64 -8.76
C PRO A 73 19.12 6.53 -8.93
N GLN A 74 17.96 5.97 -9.28
CA GLN A 74 16.73 6.73 -9.45
C GLN A 74 16.00 7.01 -8.14
N PHE A 75 16.22 6.24 -7.08
CA PHE A 75 15.56 6.47 -5.78
C PHE A 75 15.85 7.86 -5.19
N PRO A 76 17.12 8.30 -5.07
CA PRO A 76 17.41 9.65 -4.59
C PRO A 76 16.83 10.73 -5.51
N LEU A 77 16.86 10.56 -6.83
CA LEU A 77 16.29 11.51 -7.78
C LEU A 77 14.77 11.67 -7.63
N ILE A 78 14.07 10.59 -7.30
CA ILE A 78 12.63 10.64 -7.02
C ILE A 78 12.35 11.44 -5.74
N ARG A 79 13.15 11.26 -4.69
CA ARG A 79 13.03 12.04 -3.45
C ARG A 79 13.31 13.53 -3.69
N GLU A 80 14.33 13.85 -4.47
CA GLU A 80 14.63 15.22 -4.89
C GLU A 80 13.49 15.84 -5.69
N CYS A 81 12.86 15.06 -6.58
CA CYS A 81 11.69 15.48 -7.33
C CYS A 81 10.54 15.87 -6.38
N VAL A 82 10.17 15.02 -5.43
CA VAL A 82 9.11 15.32 -4.44
C VAL A 82 9.45 16.60 -3.66
N LYS A 83 10.70 16.73 -3.21
CA LYS A 83 11.17 17.92 -2.51
C LYS A 83 11.07 19.18 -3.37
N SER A 84 11.35 19.08 -4.67
CA SER A 84 11.28 20.20 -5.61
C SER A 84 9.86 20.72 -5.84
N PHE A 85 8.85 19.86 -5.67
CA PHE A 85 7.43 20.24 -5.64
C PHE A 85 6.98 20.80 -4.28
N ASN A 86 7.89 20.92 -3.31
CA ASN A 86 7.58 21.35 -1.93
C ASN A 86 6.53 20.48 -1.22
N ILE A 87 6.48 19.18 -1.56
CA ILE A 87 5.61 18.21 -0.93
C ILE A 87 6.34 17.58 0.25
N PRO A 88 5.73 17.53 1.45
CA PRO A 88 6.29 16.80 2.57
C PRO A 88 6.54 15.34 2.22
N GLN A 89 7.67 14.82 2.66
CA GLN A 89 8.01 13.41 2.50
C GLN A 89 8.43 12.80 3.83
N LEU A 90 8.11 11.54 4.01
CA LEU A 90 8.38 10.81 5.24
C LEU A 90 8.94 9.42 4.93
N GLU A 91 9.95 9.03 5.66
CA GLU A 91 10.49 7.68 5.77
C GLU A 91 11.05 7.50 7.18
N ILE A 92 10.88 6.32 7.77
CA ILE A 92 11.36 6.01 9.12
C ILE A 92 12.05 4.65 9.08
N GLU A 93 13.28 4.59 9.54
CA GLU A 93 14.02 3.33 9.63
C GLU A 93 13.31 2.33 10.55
N GLY A 94 13.35 1.05 10.17
CA GLY A 94 12.70 -0.02 10.90
C GLY A 94 11.21 -0.20 10.63
N PHE A 95 10.58 0.71 9.86
CA PHE A 95 9.17 0.63 9.47
C PHE A 95 9.01 0.69 7.95
N GLU A 96 7.97 0.03 7.45
CA GLU A 96 7.58 0.12 6.06
C GLU A 96 6.68 1.33 5.80
N ALA A 97 6.64 1.79 4.56
CA ALA A 97 5.73 2.87 4.15
C ALA A 97 4.28 2.59 4.56
N ASP A 98 3.83 1.34 4.48
CA ASP A 98 2.48 0.93 4.83
C ASP A 98 2.15 1.15 6.32
N ASP A 99 3.13 0.98 7.22
CA ASP A 99 2.97 1.26 8.66
C ASP A 99 2.74 2.75 8.91
N LEU A 100 3.48 3.58 8.19
CA LEU A 100 3.37 5.03 8.27
C LEU A 100 2.05 5.51 7.66
N ILE A 101 1.66 4.98 6.50
CA ILE A 101 0.36 5.26 5.88
C ILE A 101 -0.78 4.90 6.84
N ALA A 102 -0.76 3.69 7.42
CA ALA A 102 -1.79 3.26 8.37
C ALA A 102 -1.85 4.16 9.61
N THR A 103 -0.69 4.62 10.09
CA THR A 103 -0.61 5.53 11.24
C THR A 103 -1.25 6.89 10.91
N TYR A 104 -0.90 7.48 9.76
CA TYR A 104 -1.47 8.76 9.33
C TYR A 104 -2.96 8.68 9.06
N VAL A 105 -3.42 7.60 8.43
CA VAL A 105 -4.86 7.35 8.20
C VAL A 105 -5.61 7.31 9.53
N ARG A 106 -5.12 6.56 10.53
CA ARG A 106 -5.76 6.49 11.86
C ARG A 106 -5.78 7.84 12.57
N LEU A 107 -4.74 8.67 12.41
CA LEU A 107 -4.72 10.03 12.96
C LEU A 107 -5.74 10.91 12.24
N ALA A 108 -5.82 10.85 10.92
CA ALA A 108 -6.79 11.59 10.12
C ALA A 108 -8.25 11.21 10.46
N GLU A 109 -8.53 9.91 10.63
CA GLU A 109 -9.86 9.44 11.04
C GLU A 109 -10.29 9.97 12.41
N LYS A 110 -9.36 10.05 13.39
CA LYS A 110 -9.62 10.66 14.69
C LYS A 110 -10.12 12.10 14.55
N ASP A 111 -9.53 12.84 13.62
CA ASP A 111 -9.86 14.24 13.36
C ASP A 111 -10.98 14.40 12.31
N LYS A 112 -11.56 13.28 11.84
CA LYS A 112 -12.60 13.21 10.80
C LYS A 112 -12.18 13.89 9.49
N ILE A 113 -10.90 13.71 9.12
CA ILE A 113 -10.34 14.23 7.87
C ILE A 113 -10.54 13.17 6.78
N GLU A 114 -11.18 13.55 5.70
CA GLU A 114 -11.26 12.70 4.51
C GLU A 114 -9.86 12.43 3.96
N THR A 115 -9.57 11.17 3.67
CA THR A 115 -8.22 10.73 3.29
C THR A 115 -8.27 9.90 2.01
N ILE A 116 -7.35 10.19 1.09
CA ILE A 116 -7.16 9.40 -0.13
C ILE A 116 -5.79 8.74 -0.07
N ILE A 117 -5.75 7.41 -0.05
CA ILE A 117 -4.51 6.64 -0.13
C ILE A 117 -4.22 6.38 -1.61
N VAL A 118 -3.16 6.98 -2.14
CA VAL A 118 -2.74 6.75 -3.53
C VAL A 118 -1.79 5.55 -3.58
N SER A 119 -2.34 4.38 -3.82
CA SER A 119 -1.60 3.13 -3.93
C SER A 119 -2.38 2.10 -4.73
N SER A 120 -1.65 1.17 -5.35
CA SER A 120 -2.23 -0.03 -5.97
C SER A 120 -2.00 -1.28 -5.13
N ASP A 121 -1.50 -1.11 -3.90
CA ASP A 121 -1.28 -2.22 -2.99
C ASP A 121 -2.61 -2.68 -2.37
N LYS A 122 -2.90 -3.98 -2.53
CA LYS A 122 -4.13 -4.59 -1.99
C LYS A 122 -4.15 -4.59 -0.45
N ASP A 123 -2.97 -4.57 0.18
CA ASP A 123 -2.85 -4.71 1.62
C ASP A 123 -3.32 -3.45 2.35
N LEU A 124 -3.21 -2.29 1.70
CA LEU A 124 -3.77 -1.04 2.19
C LEU A 124 -5.30 -0.96 2.10
N MET A 125 -5.96 -1.89 1.39
CA MET A 125 -7.43 -1.92 1.31
C MET A 125 -8.10 -2.16 2.67
N GLN A 126 -7.38 -2.72 3.65
CA GLN A 126 -7.86 -2.84 5.04
C GLN A 126 -8.08 -1.51 5.74
N LEU A 127 -7.55 -0.41 5.19
CA LEU A 127 -7.67 0.94 5.74
C LEU A 127 -8.86 1.72 5.16
N VAL A 128 -9.54 1.18 4.16
CA VAL A 128 -10.70 1.83 3.54
C VAL A 128 -11.85 1.88 4.53
N SER A 129 -12.50 3.05 4.61
CA SER A 129 -13.65 3.30 5.48
C SER A 129 -14.54 4.39 4.87
N ASP A 130 -15.55 4.86 5.61
CA ASP A 130 -16.41 5.95 5.17
C ASP A 130 -15.64 7.26 4.90
N ASN A 131 -14.53 7.48 5.61
CA ASN A 131 -13.69 8.66 5.46
C ASN A 131 -12.37 8.39 4.72
N VAL A 132 -12.08 7.14 4.37
CA VAL A 132 -10.83 6.73 3.74
C VAL A 132 -11.12 5.98 2.45
N THR A 133 -10.61 6.51 1.36
CA THR A 133 -10.69 5.86 0.05
C THR A 133 -9.30 5.60 -0.50
N MET A 134 -9.16 4.65 -1.42
CA MET A 134 -7.92 4.48 -2.16
C MET A 134 -8.08 4.90 -3.61
N LEU A 135 -7.00 5.36 -4.20
CA LEU A 135 -6.87 5.61 -5.64
C LEU A 135 -5.77 4.71 -6.20
N ASP A 136 -6.12 3.79 -7.10
CA ASP A 136 -5.13 3.10 -7.93
C ASP A 136 -4.69 4.04 -9.06
N PRO A 137 -3.50 4.64 -8.99
CA PRO A 137 -3.08 5.64 -9.96
C PRO A 137 -2.81 5.05 -11.35
N MET A 138 -2.57 3.74 -11.45
CA MET A 138 -2.31 3.07 -12.72
C MET A 138 -3.59 2.83 -13.51
N LYS A 139 -4.68 2.54 -12.81
CA LYS A 139 -6.00 2.29 -13.40
C LYS A 139 -6.89 3.53 -13.37
N ASN A 140 -6.44 4.58 -12.68
CA ASN A 140 -7.24 5.75 -12.36
C ASN A 140 -8.59 5.35 -11.74
N LYS A 141 -8.56 4.36 -10.84
CA LYS A 141 -9.75 3.78 -10.20
C LYS A 141 -9.78 4.14 -8.72
N LYS A 142 -10.85 4.79 -8.29
CA LYS A 142 -11.17 4.94 -6.87
C LYS A 142 -11.65 3.60 -6.31
N ILE A 143 -11.21 3.27 -5.11
CA ILE A 143 -11.53 2.03 -4.41
C ILE A 143 -12.20 2.42 -3.10
N GLU A 144 -13.43 1.95 -2.94
CA GLU A 144 -14.28 2.21 -1.78
C GLU A 144 -14.63 0.88 -1.08
N THR A 145 -15.31 0.93 0.03
CA THR A 145 -15.72 -0.25 0.82
C THR A 145 -16.30 -1.36 -0.06
N LYS A 146 -17.19 -1.00 -0.99
CA LYS A 146 -17.82 -1.96 -1.92
C LYS A 146 -16.81 -2.72 -2.79
N ASP A 147 -15.77 -2.03 -3.29
CA ASP A 147 -14.73 -2.68 -4.10
C ASP A 147 -13.89 -3.65 -3.27
N VAL A 148 -13.69 -3.34 -1.98
CA VAL A 148 -13.00 -4.23 -1.04
C VAL A 148 -13.85 -5.47 -0.76
N GLU A 149 -15.15 -5.29 -0.52
CA GLU A 149 -16.10 -6.40 -0.32
C GLU A 149 -16.21 -7.30 -1.55
N GLU A 150 -16.25 -6.73 -2.75
CA GLU A 150 -16.23 -7.50 -4.00
C GLU A 150 -14.94 -8.33 -4.14
N LYS A 151 -13.81 -7.79 -3.70
CA LYS A 151 -12.50 -8.43 -3.85
C LYS A 151 -12.23 -9.49 -2.79
N PHE A 152 -12.53 -9.20 -1.52
CA PHE A 152 -12.17 -10.05 -0.39
C PHE A 152 -13.35 -10.84 0.17
N GLY A 153 -14.59 -10.48 -0.18
CA GLY A 153 -15.81 -11.09 0.34
C GLY A 153 -16.13 -10.72 1.79
N VAL A 154 -15.46 -9.70 2.31
CA VAL A 154 -15.62 -9.18 3.68
C VAL A 154 -15.44 -7.67 3.70
N HIS A 155 -15.98 -7.01 4.73
CA HIS A 155 -15.77 -5.60 4.99
C HIS A 155 -14.27 -5.28 5.24
N PRO A 156 -13.77 -4.07 4.93
CA PRO A 156 -12.34 -3.69 5.03
C PRO A 156 -11.67 -4.04 6.36
N ASP A 157 -12.34 -3.84 7.49
CA ASP A 157 -11.81 -4.14 8.83
C ASP A 157 -11.55 -5.66 9.06
N LYS A 158 -12.08 -6.51 8.21
CA LYS A 158 -11.89 -7.97 8.26
C LYS A 158 -10.81 -8.48 7.29
N VAL A 159 -10.31 -7.63 6.41
CA VAL A 159 -9.29 -8.02 5.41
C VAL A 159 -8.03 -8.59 6.07
N ILE A 160 -7.62 -8.03 7.21
CA ILE A 160 -6.46 -8.52 7.97
C ILE A 160 -6.61 -10.01 8.37
N PHE A 161 -7.82 -10.44 8.74
CA PHE A 161 -8.06 -11.85 9.11
C PHE A 161 -8.05 -12.76 7.89
N ILE A 162 -8.53 -12.27 6.73
CA ILE A 162 -8.41 -13.01 5.47
C ILE A 162 -6.94 -13.24 5.13
N GLN A 163 -6.13 -12.19 5.20
CA GLN A 163 -4.70 -12.26 4.91
C GLN A 163 -3.96 -13.15 5.91
N ALA A 164 -4.28 -13.09 7.20
CA ALA A 164 -3.71 -13.97 8.21
C ALA A 164 -3.99 -15.46 7.90
N LEU A 165 -5.19 -15.79 7.43
CA LEU A 165 -5.56 -17.17 7.07
C LEU A 165 -4.96 -17.61 5.75
N THR A 166 -4.92 -16.73 4.74
CA THR A 166 -4.44 -17.09 3.39
C THR A 166 -2.93 -16.99 3.23
N GLY A 167 -2.26 -16.21 4.09
CA GLY A 167 -0.89 -15.81 3.91
C GLY A 167 -0.69 -14.88 2.70
N ASP A 168 0.56 -14.52 2.45
CA ASP A 168 0.97 -13.78 1.25
C ASP A 168 2.24 -14.37 0.64
N LYS A 169 2.11 -14.96 -0.54
CA LYS A 169 3.25 -15.57 -1.25
C LYS A 169 4.27 -14.53 -1.73
N VAL A 170 3.83 -13.30 -2.00
CA VAL A 170 4.71 -12.22 -2.47
C VAL A 170 5.64 -11.80 -1.34
N ASP A 171 5.13 -11.78 -0.11
CA ASP A 171 5.87 -11.42 1.09
C ASP A 171 6.44 -12.63 1.86
N ASN A 172 6.29 -13.82 1.27
CA ASN A 172 6.73 -15.07 1.86
C ASN A 172 6.08 -15.37 3.22
N ILE A 173 4.83 -14.93 3.40
CA ILE A 173 4.06 -15.18 4.62
C ILE A 173 3.22 -16.44 4.43
N PRO A 174 3.44 -17.50 5.24
CA PRO A 174 2.63 -18.71 5.17
C PRO A 174 1.22 -18.44 5.67
N GLY A 175 0.23 -19.00 4.98
CA GLY A 175 -1.14 -19.06 5.46
C GLY A 175 -1.43 -20.37 6.19
N ALA A 176 -2.67 -20.52 6.64
CA ALA A 176 -3.14 -21.80 7.20
C ALA A 176 -3.24 -22.86 6.08
N PRO A 177 -2.71 -24.06 6.28
CA PRO A 177 -2.71 -25.11 5.27
C PRO A 177 -4.13 -25.43 4.75
N GLY A 178 -4.31 -25.41 3.43
CA GLY A 178 -5.58 -25.74 2.79
C GLY A 178 -6.64 -24.63 2.81
N ILE A 179 -6.35 -23.46 3.38
CA ILE A 179 -7.26 -22.33 3.42
C ILE A 179 -6.90 -21.32 2.32
N GLY A 180 -7.75 -21.26 1.29
CA GLY A 180 -7.68 -20.22 0.25
C GLY A 180 -8.61 -19.05 0.54
N PRO A 181 -8.57 -17.97 -0.28
CA PRO A 181 -9.36 -16.75 -0.05
C PRO A 181 -10.86 -16.99 0.13
N LYS A 182 -11.45 -17.87 -0.66
CA LYS A 182 -12.89 -18.19 -0.56
C LYS A 182 -13.23 -18.87 0.76
N THR A 183 -12.43 -19.84 1.20
CA THR A 183 -12.64 -20.53 2.49
C THR A 183 -12.41 -19.57 3.65
N ALA A 184 -11.37 -18.74 3.57
CA ALA A 184 -11.08 -17.72 4.59
C ALA A 184 -12.26 -16.75 4.75
N SER A 185 -12.79 -16.23 3.63
CA SER A 185 -13.95 -15.33 3.66
C SER A 185 -15.18 -15.99 4.32
N GLN A 186 -15.48 -17.24 3.96
CA GLN A 186 -16.57 -17.98 4.56
C GLN A 186 -16.39 -18.19 6.07
N LEU A 187 -15.17 -18.54 6.52
CA LEU A 187 -14.86 -18.72 7.94
C LEU A 187 -15.01 -17.41 8.72
N ILE A 188 -14.50 -16.31 8.19
CA ILE A 188 -14.61 -15.00 8.85
C ILE A 188 -16.08 -14.56 8.92
N CYS A 189 -16.85 -14.69 7.84
CA CYS A 189 -18.28 -14.39 7.88
C CYS A 189 -19.03 -15.22 8.94
N LEU A 190 -18.75 -16.52 9.04
CA LEU A 190 -19.40 -17.40 10.03
C LEU A 190 -19.05 -17.00 11.47
N LEU A 191 -17.77 -16.72 11.77
CA LEU A 191 -17.33 -16.33 13.11
C LEU A 191 -18.04 -15.06 13.58
N TYR A 192 -18.12 -14.05 12.72
CA TYR A 192 -18.75 -12.78 13.10
C TYR A 192 -20.27 -12.77 13.06
N THR A 193 -20.91 -13.75 12.42
CA THR A 193 -22.37 -13.95 12.54
C THR A 193 -22.75 -14.72 13.79
N SER A 194 -21.88 -15.59 14.34
CA SER A 194 -22.13 -16.32 15.58
C SER A 194 -21.96 -15.44 16.82
N ASP A 195 -20.98 -14.54 16.84
CA ASP A 195 -20.81 -13.58 17.94
C ASP A 195 -22.00 -12.63 18.11
N ALA A 196 -22.65 -12.26 16.99
CA ALA A 196 -23.89 -11.47 17.03
C ALA A 196 -25.09 -12.27 17.60
N ALA A 197 -25.04 -13.60 17.61
CA ALA A 197 -26.10 -14.44 18.18
C ALA A 197 -25.94 -14.64 19.70
N ASP A 198 -24.69 -14.57 20.21
CA ASP A 198 -24.41 -14.74 21.64
C ASP A 198 -24.73 -13.47 22.47
N GLU A 199 -24.70 -12.29 21.85
CA GLU A 199 -25.13 -11.03 22.51
C GLU A 199 -26.65 -10.94 22.78
N TRP A 200 -27.45 -11.84 22.19
CA TRP A 200 -28.93 -11.87 22.37
C TRP A 200 -29.40 -12.89 23.42
N ILE A 201 -28.50 -13.61 24.09
CA ILE A 201 -28.83 -14.65 25.09
C ILE A 201 -28.37 -14.23 26.52
N GLY A 202 -28.06 -12.95 26.72
CA GLY A 202 -27.66 -12.37 28.02
C GLY A 202 -28.76 -11.49 28.62
#